data_c654de294949e875592bbde0b1e2e50a
#
_entry.id   c654de294949e875592bbde0b1e2e50a
#
_cell.length_a   1.000
_cell.length_b   1.000
_cell.length_c   1.000
_cell.angle_alpha   90.00
_cell.angle_beta   90.00
_cell.angle_gamma   90.00
#
_symmetry.space_group_name_H-M   'P 1'
#
loop_
_entity.id
_entity.type
_entity.pdbx_description
1 polymer ?
#
loop_
_entity_poly.entity_id
_entity_poly.type
_entity_poly.pdbx_seq_one_letter_code
_entity_poly.pdbx_strand_id
1 'polypeptide(L)'
;MPHEFLSSDLSNNDCFWTPADWAWIGGLFDVLLPSLYFGIPVISFRSSKFDPEFTFDLMEKFEVKNTFLPPTSLKMMKSFNLYKSRDKLHLRTVGSGGEALGEELLNWGKEILNVGINEFYGQTECNLTVSNNGLIMKQKLGSIGRPVPGHKVKLMKDDGTFISKSDDEGEIVIQSNSPSIFSGYWNNDKETQKKIIDGWLHTGDYATVDDEGYFYFKGRKDDLINSSGYRIGPTEIENTILSLQEVEMVAVVGVPDELRGEIIKAVIVPREKSLLKNKNENLKDKIKEHVKQNLAAHEYPRLIEFVKELPLTTTGKIKRNLIRKNHIEVKNERKI
;
A
#
# COMPACT_ATOMS: atom_id res chain seq x y z
N MET A 1 -5.41 15.37 -1.12
CA MET A 1 -6.29 16.28 -0.64
C MET A 1 -7.73 16.23 -1.08
N PRO A 2 -8.10 15.76 -2.27
CA PRO A 2 -9.49 15.84 -2.69
C PRO A 2 -10.45 15.06 -1.81
N HIS A 3 -10.01 14.01 -1.15
CA HIS A 3 -10.90 13.14 -0.38
C HIS A 3 -11.26 13.69 1.02
N GLU A 4 -10.46 14.61 1.58
CA GLU A 4 -10.73 15.23 2.87
C GLU A 4 -11.55 16.52 2.73
N PHE A 5 -11.28 17.28 1.66
CA PHE A 5 -11.76 18.64 1.51
C PHE A 5 -12.87 18.81 0.50
N LEU A 6 -13.21 17.79 -0.27
CA LEU A 6 -14.34 17.81 -1.21
C LEU A 6 -15.70 17.60 -0.54
N SER A 7 -15.78 17.37 0.76
CA SER A 7 -17.07 17.34 1.42
C SER A 7 -17.59 18.76 1.61
N SER A 8 -18.86 18.90 1.42
CA SER A 8 -19.62 20.17 1.29
C SER A 8 -19.58 21.09 2.50
N ASP A 9 -18.93 20.74 3.58
CA ASP A 9 -19.02 21.51 4.81
C ASP A 9 -17.65 21.67 5.48
N LEU A 10 -16.81 22.51 4.86
CA LEU A 10 -15.55 22.99 5.42
C LEU A 10 -15.76 23.87 6.67
N SER A 11 -17.03 24.27 6.96
CA SER A 11 -17.37 25.19 8.05
C SER A 11 -17.55 24.49 9.40
N ASN A 12 -17.63 23.15 9.46
CA ASN A 12 -18.04 22.42 10.65
C ASN A 12 -16.90 21.86 11.47
N ASN A 13 -16.06 22.70 12.08
CA ASN A 13 -15.07 22.29 13.07
C ASN A 13 -14.22 21.09 12.67
N ASP A 14 -13.84 21.01 11.40
CA ASP A 14 -12.92 19.96 10.94
C ASP A 14 -11.60 20.07 11.70
N CYS A 15 -11.08 18.93 12.13
CA CYS A 15 -9.77 18.77 12.73
C CYS A 15 -9.06 17.63 12.05
N PHE A 16 -7.82 17.86 11.63
CA PHE A 16 -7.00 16.87 10.95
C PHE A 16 -5.88 16.36 11.86
N TRP A 17 -5.60 15.07 11.78
CA TRP A 17 -4.45 14.47 12.42
C TRP A 17 -3.85 13.34 11.59
N THR A 18 -2.57 13.06 11.77
CA THR A 18 -1.87 11.89 11.22
C THR A 18 -0.71 11.49 12.13
N PRO A 19 -0.43 10.19 12.30
CA PRO A 19 0.80 9.72 12.91
C PRO A 19 2.02 9.81 11.98
N ALA A 20 1.81 10.10 10.69
CA ALA A 20 2.89 10.21 9.72
C ALA A 20 3.77 11.43 10.01
N ASP A 21 5.09 11.23 9.96
CA ASP A 21 6.06 12.31 10.14
C ASP A 21 5.92 13.33 8.99
N TRP A 22 5.91 14.61 9.35
CA TRP A 22 5.82 15.72 8.39
C TRP A 22 7.08 15.91 7.53
N ALA A 23 8.14 15.16 7.76
CA ALA A 23 9.28 15.05 6.84
C ALA A 23 8.95 14.23 5.58
N TRP A 24 7.84 13.48 5.59
CA TRP A 24 7.39 12.66 4.47
C TRP A 24 6.20 13.30 3.75
N ILE A 25 6.07 12.96 2.46
CA ILE A 25 5.03 13.52 1.59
C ILE A 25 3.62 13.33 2.17
N GLY A 26 3.28 12.16 2.70
CA GLY A 26 1.97 11.89 3.28
C GLY A 26 1.63 12.79 4.47
N GLY A 27 2.57 13.05 5.35
CA GLY A 27 2.36 13.99 6.47
C GLY A 27 2.37 15.44 6.04
N LEU A 28 3.29 15.82 5.15
CA LEU A 28 3.49 17.21 4.74
C LEU A 28 2.45 17.67 3.71
N PHE A 29 2.36 16.96 2.57
CA PHE A 29 1.55 17.40 1.43
C PHE A 29 0.12 16.89 1.47
N ASP A 30 -0.15 15.80 2.19
CA ASP A 30 -1.50 15.24 2.27
C ASP A 30 -2.24 15.67 3.55
N VAL A 31 -1.54 16.20 4.56
CA VAL A 31 -2.15 16.65 5.82
C VAL A 31 -1.79 18.09 6.16
N LEU A 32 -0.52 18.41 6.44
CA LEU A 32 -0.14 19.70 7.01
C LEU A 32 -0.44 20.88 6.09
N LEU A 33 0.15 20.87 4.89
CA LEU A 33 0.02 22.03 3.97
C LEU A 33 -1.41 22.26 3.50
N PRO A 34 -2.23 21.23 3.16
CA PRO A 34 -3.63 21.44 2.83
C PRO A 34 -4.44 21.98 4.01
N SER A 35 -4.22 21.45 5.20
CA SER A 35 -4.90 21.96 6.39
C SER A 35 -4.63 23.44 6.61
N LEU A 36 -3.38 23.85 6.51
CA LEU A 36 -2.99 25.26 6.62
C LEU A 36 -3.60 26.11 5.49
N TYR A 37 -3.60 25.60 4.26
CA TYR A 37 -4.17 26.32 3.12
C TYR A 37 -5.67 26.57 3.26
N PHE A 38 -6.42 25.61 3.79
CA PHE A 38 -7.85 25.71 4.02
C PHE A 38 -8.24 26.27 5.39
N GLY A 39 -7.28 26.61 6.24
CA GLY A 39 -7.53 27.10 7.59
C GLY A 39 -8.12 26.04 8.53
N ILE A 40 -7.86 24.76 8.26
CA ILE A 40 -8.35 23.65 9.08
C ILE A 40 -7.34 23.38 10.20
N PRO A 41 -7.78 23.28 11.47
CA PRO A 41 -6.92 22.89 12.57
C PRO A 41 -6.24 21.54 12.32
N VAL A 42 -4.93 21.48 12.55
CA VAL A 42 -4.14 20.24 12.50
C VAL A 42 -3.49 19.99 13.84
N ILE A 43 -3.63 18.76 14.36
CA ILE A 43 -3.01 18.38 15.61
C ILE A 43 -1.55 18.04 15.35
N SER A 44 -0.67 18.74 16.05
CA SER A 44 0.76 18.48 16.06
C SER A 44 1.15 17.67 17.28
N PHE A 45 1.52 16.43 17.07
CA PHE A 45 2.02 15.55 18.12
C PHE A 45 3.13 14.65 17.57
N ARG A 46 4.26 14.61 18.24
CA ARG A 46 5.37 13.73 17.88
C ARG A 46 5.41 12.55 18.84
N SER A 47 5.21 11.34 18.31
CA SER A 47 5.45 10.09 19.02
C SER A 47 6.74 9.44 18.55
N SER A 48 7.50 8.83 19.47
CA SER A 48 8.67 8.03 19.12
C SER A 48 8.31 6.66 18.54
N LYS A 49 7.10 6.19 18.82
CA LYS A 49 6.54 4.90 18.36
C LYS A 49 5.04 5.05 18.22
N PHE A 50 4.49 4.43 17.16
CA PHE A 50 3.04 4.35 16.99
C PHE A 50 2.43 3.50 18.09
N ASP A 51 1.40 4.05 18.74
CA ASP A 51 0.63 3.39 19.79
C ASP A 51 -0.86 3.44 19.43
N PRO A 52 -1.52 2.29 19.19
CA PRO A 52 -2.92 2.24 18.83
C PRO A 52 -3.86 2.80 19.90
N GLU A 53 -3.62 2.51 21.18
CA GLU A 53 -4.45 2.99 22.30
C GLU A 53 -4.41 4.51 22.37
N PHE A 54 -3.20 5.06 22.42
CA PHE A 54 -3.00 6.50 22.39
C PHE A 54 -3.64 7.15 21.14
N THR A 55 -3.58 6.48 20.00
CA THR A 55 -4.19 6.98 18.75
C THR A 55 -5.70 7.14 18.87
N PHE A 56 -6.39 6.14 19.42
CA PHE A 56 -7.83 6.22 19.67
C PHE A 56 -8.18 7.32 20.67
N ASP A 57 -7.44 7.41 21.79
CA ASP A 57 -7.65 8.42 22.81
C ASP A 57 -7.42 9.84 22.28
N LEU A 58 -6.40 10.04 21.44
CA LEU A 58 -6.13 11.31 20.79
C LEU A 58 -7.26 11.70 19.84
N MET A 59 -7.69 10.77 18.98
CA MET A 59 -8.76 11.06 18.02
C MET A 59 -10.09 11.37 18.72
N GLU A 60 -10.42 10.69 19.80
CA GLU A 60 -11.58 10.99 20.64
C GLU A 60 -11.45 12.35 21.33
N LYS A 61 -10.35 12.57 22.06
CA LYS A 61 -10.12 13.80 22.86
C LYS A 61 -10.18 15.08 22.05
N PHE A 62 -9.67 15.05 20.82
CA PHE A 62 -9.59 16.21 19.94
C PHE A 62 -10.68 16.22 18.85
N GLU A 63 -11.65 15.32 18.95
CA GLU A 63 -12.75 15.19 17.98
C GLU A 63 -12.25 15.19 16.54
N VAL A 64 -11.18 14.38 16.28
CA VAL A 64 -10.58 14.30 14.94
C VAL A 64 -11.62 13.84 13.94
N LYS A 65 -11.80 14.61 12.87
CA LYS A 65 -12.76 14.30 11.80
C LYS A 65 -12.10 13.77 10.54
N ASN A 66 -10.86 14.17 10.29
CA ASN A 66 -10.10 13.73 9.14
C ASN A 66 -8.76 13.16 9.59
N THR A 67 -8.38 12.02 9.05
CA THR A 67 -7.07 11.42 9.35
C THR A 67 -6.46 10.73 8.13
N PHE A 68 -5.13 10.84 8.02
CA PHE A 68 -4.33 9.97 7.16
C PHE A 68 -3.63 8.94 8.03
N LEU A 69 -3.94 7.67 7.82
CA LEU A 69 -3.37 6.54 8.55
C LEU A 69 -2.63 5.62 7.57
N PRO A 70 -1.30 5.52 7.65
CA PRO A 70 -0.55 4.53 6.87
C PRO A 70 -1.11 3.10 7.08
N PRO A 71 -1.05 2.21 6.08
CA PRO A 71 -1.57 0.84 6.21
C PRO A 71 -1.01 0.08 7.41
N THR A 72 0.27 0.28 7.75
CA THR A 72 0.89 -0.31 8.94
C THR A 72 0.20 0.14 10.23
N SER A 73 -0.15 1.43 10.34
CA SER A 73 -0.88 1.96 11.51
C SER A 73 -2.26 1.35 11.62
N LEU A 74 -3.00 1.23 10.51
CA LEU A 74 -4.30 0.57 10.46
C LEU A 74 -4.23 -0.91 10.90
N LYS A 75 -3.22 -1.64 10.42
CA LYS A 75 -2.97 -3.04 10.83
C LYS A 75 -2.72 -3.15 12.34
N MET A 76 -1.93 -2.25 12.90
CA MET A 76 -1.67 -2.21 14.35
C MET A 76 -2.94 -1.87 15.14
N MET A 77 -3.72 -0.88 14.70
CA MET A 77 -5.00 -0.53 15.32
C MET A 77 -5.98 -1.70 15.29
N LYS A 78 -6.09 -2.40 14.15
CA LYS A 78 -6.91 -3.61 14.02
C LYS A 78 -6.48 -4.71 14.98
N SER A 79 -5.17 -4.95 15.13
CA SER A 79 -4.63 -5.98 16.02
C SER A 79 -4.84 -5.67 17.49
N PHE A 80 -5.02 -4.42 17.87
CA PHE A 80 -5.18 -3.98 19.25
C PHE A 80 -6.57 -4.27 19.83
N ASN A 81 -7.54 -4.62 18.98
CA ASN A 81 -8.86 -5.14 19.38
C ASN A 81 -9.64 -4.28 20.41
N LEU A 82 -9.55 -2.96 20.33
CA LEU A 82 -10.31 -2.02 21.17
C LEU A 82 -11.76 -1.91 20.70
N TYR A 83 -12.64 -2.75 21.25
CA TYR A 83 -14.08 -2.68 21.00
C TYR A 83 -14.83 -1.60 21.82
N LYS A 84 -14.13 -0.85 22.69
CA LYS A 84 -14.76 -0.06 23.75
C LYS A 84 -15.17 1.37 23.41
N SER A 85 -14.76 1.95 22.27
CA SER A 85 -14.95 3.39 22.02
C SER A 85 -15.54 3.75 20.67
N ARG A 86 -16.27 2.85 20.01
CA ARG A 86 -16.86 3.12 18.67
C ARG A 86 -17.74 4.37 18.60
N ASP A 87 -18.50 4.61 19.65
CA ASP A 87 -19.51 5.70 19.68
C ASP A 87 -18.90 7.07 19.94
N LYS A 88 -17.58 7.15 20.16
CA LYS A 88 -16.90 8.39 20.53
C LYS A 88 -15.95 8.95 19.45
N LEU A 89 -15.74 8.21 18.37
CA LEU A 89 -14.96 8.72 17.24
C LEU A 89 -15.82 9.60 16.35
N HIS A 90 -15.30 10.76 16.04
CA HIS A 90 -15.98 11.76 15.19
C HIS A 90 -15.47 11.75 13.75
N LEU A 91 -14.87 10.62 13.31
CA LEU A 91 -14.27 10.51 11.98
C LEU A 91 -15.29 10.69 10.86
N ARG A 92 -14.98 11.57 9.95
CA ARG A 92 -15.72 11.83 8.71
C ARG A 92 -15.00 11.23 7.51
N THR A 93 -13.67 11.35 7.47
CA THR A 93 -12.84 10.77 6.41
C THR A 93 -11.59 10.10 6.96
N VAL A 94 -11.24 8.97 6.39
CA VAL A 94 -9.97 8.30 6.60
C VAL A 94 -9.31 8.07 5.24
N GLY A 95 -8.12 8.61 5.06
CA GLY A 95 -7.27 8.35 3.91
C GLY A 95 -6.16 7.37 4.25
N SER A 96 -5.75 6.54 3.32
CA SER A 96 -4.61 5.65 3.45
C SER A 96 -3.91 5.41 2.13
N GLY A 97 -2.60 5.28 2.16
CA GLY A 97 -1.79 5.05 0.97
C GLY A 97 -0.34 4.71 1.29
N GLY A 98 0.41 4.42 0.25
CA GLY A 98 1.81 4.02 0.34
C GLY A 98 2.06 2.51 0.30
N GLU A 99 1.05 1.70 0.63
CA GLU A 99 0.98 0.25 0.43
C GLU A 99 -0.48 -0.13 0.16
N ALA A 100 -0.74 -1.29 -0.45
CA ALA A 100 -2.09 -1.79 -0.64
C ALA A 100 -2.73 -2.15 0.71
N LEU A 101 -4.01 -1.79 0.88
CA LEU A 101 -4.73 -2.02 2.14
C LEU A 101 -5.24 -3.44 2.27
N GLY A 102 -5.74 -4.02 1.20
CA GLY A 102 -6.48 -5.28 1.24
C GLY A 102 -7.92 -5.11 1.76
N GLU A 103 -8.79 -6.03 1.35
CA GLU A 103 -10.22 -5.98 1.68
C GLU A 103 -10.50 -6.05 3.19
N GLU A 104 -9.70 -6.80 3.91
CA GLU A 104 -9.86 -7.02 5.34
C GLU A 104 -9.76 -5.71 6.14
N LEU A 105 -8.79 -4.83 5.79
CA LEU A 105 -8.66 -3.51 6.43
C LEU A 105 -9.78 -2.55 6.03
N LEU A 106 -10.21 -2.61 4.78
CA LEU A 106 -11.32 -1.78 4.30
C LEU A 106 -12.63 -2.13 5.00
N ASN A 107 -12.90 -3.42 5.21
CA ASN A 107 -14.06 -3.89 5.94
C ASN A 107 -13.98 -3.52 7.43
N TRP A 108 -12.82 -3.73 8.05
CA TRP A 108 -12.56 -3.32 9.43
C TRP A 108 -12.79 -1.81 9.64
N GLY A 109 -12.35 -0.96 8.70
CA GLY A 109 -12.59 0.48 8.77
C GLY A 109 -14.08 0.83 8.81
N LYS A 110 -14.89 0.19 7.98
CA LYS A 110 -16.34 0.38 7.98
C LYS A 110 -16.99 -0.09 9.29
N GLU A 111 -16.54 -1.23 9.82
CA GLU A 111 -17.12 -1.83 11.03
C GLU A 111 -16.68 -1.14 12.31
N ILE A 112 -15.41 -0.76 12.41
CA ILE A 112 -14.80 -0.26 13.65
C ILE A 112 -14.67 1.26 13.69
N LEU A 113 -14.20 1.87 12.61
CA LEU A 113 -14.07 3.32 12.53
C LEU A 113 -15.38 4.00 12.09
N ASN A 114 -16.38 3.22 11.70
CA ASN A 114 -17.67 3.67 11.16
C ASN A 114 -17.51 4.61 9.94
N VAL A 115 -16.44 4.45 9.18
CA VAL A 115 -16.13 5.25 7.98
C VAL A 115 -15.39 4.42 6.95
N GLY A 116 -15.69 4.64 5.66
CA GLY A 116 -14.95 4.01 4.58
C GLY A 116 -13.53 4.59 4.47
N ILE A 117 -12.53 3.72 4.37
CA ILE A 117 -11.15 4.15 4.14
C ILE A 117 -10.98 4.47 2.65
N ASN A 118 -10.54 5.68 2.34
CA ASN A 118 -10.20 6.09 0.98
C ASN A 118 -8.75 5.70 0.70
N GLU A 119 -8.58 4.64 -0.07
CA GLU A 119 -7.26 4.23 -0.53
C GLU A 119 -6.81 5.12 -1.67
N PHE A 120 -5.55 5.56 -1.65
CA PHE A 120 -4.98 6.40 -2.68
C PHE A 120 -3.54 6.00 -3.03
N TYR A 121 -3.15 6.37 -4.22
CA TYR A 121 -1.87 6.08 -4.81
C TYR A 121 -1.15 7.36 -5.23
N GLY A 122 0.15 7.37 -4.98
CA GLY A 122 1.07 8.39 -5.41
C GLY A 122 2.50 8.08 -5.00
N GLN A 123 3.40 8.94 -5.39
CA GLN A 123 4.83 8.87 -5.07
C GLN A 123 5.35 10.27 -4.72
N THR A 124 6.54 10.37 -4.18
CA THR A 124 7.19 11.66 -3.90
C THR A 124 7.28 12.51 -5.18
N GLU A 125 7.46 11.88 -6.33
CA GLU A 125 7.60 12.50 -7.63
C GLU A 125 6.30 13.07 -8.22
N CYS A 126 5.13 12.68 -7.70
CA CYS A 126 3.85 13.09 -8.28
C CYS A 126 2.74 13.40 -7.26
N ASN A 127 3.03 13.26 -5.97
CA ASN A 127 2.03 13.30 -4.91
C ASN A 127 0.87 12.33 -5.20
N LEU A 128 -0.33 12.66 -4.78
CA LEU A 128 -1.54 11.85 -4.90
C LEU A 128 -2.16 12.02 -6.30
N THR A 129 -2.19 10.97 -7.09
CA THR A 129 -2.64 11.00 -8.50
C THR A 129 -3.80 10.08 -8.83
N VAL A 130 -3.99 9.01 -8.04
CA VAL A 130 -5.16 8.11 -8.14
C VAL A 130 -5.74 7.94 -6.75
N SER A 131 -7.05 7.99 -6.62
CA SER A 131 -7.71 7.89 -5.31
C SER A 131 -9.11 7.32 -5.39
N ASN A 132 -9.47 6.52 -4.40
CA ASN A 132 -10.86 6.34 -4.02
C ASN A 132 -11.36 7.58 -3.27
N ASN A 133 -12.64 7.92 -3.46
CA ASN A 133 -13.30 8.93 -2.65
C ASN A 133 -14.77 8.51 -2.46
N GLY A 134 -15.08 7.92 -1.32
CA GLY A 134 -16.40 7.40 -1.00
C GLY A 134 -17.52 8.44 -0.97
N LEU A 135 -17.19 9.74 -0.97
CA LEU A 135 -18.17 10.83 -1.00
C LEU A 135 -18.69 11.14 -2.42
N ILE A 136 -17.87 10.91 -3.44
CA ILE A 136 -18.15 11.30 -4.83
C ILE A 136 -18.15 10.14 -5.82
N MET A 137 -17.70 8.95 -5.42
CA MET A 137 -17.69 7.77 -6.26
C MET A 137 -17.94 6.51 -5.45
N LYS A 138 -18.41 5.45 -6.10
CA LYS A 138 -18.49 4.12 -5.50
C LYS A 138 -17.08 3.60 -5.26
N GLN A 139 -16.75 3.26 -4.02
CA GLN A 139 -15.50 2.57 -3.71
C GLN A 139 -15.56 1.12 -4.22
N LYS A 140 -14.52 0.66 -4.89
CA LYS A 140 -14.35 -0.74 -5.29
C LYS A 140 -13.24 -1.37 -4.44
N LEU A 141 -13.54 -2.50 -3.83
CA LEU A 141 -12.58 -3.26 -3.03
C LEU A 141 -11.37 -3.68 -3.87
N GLY A 142 -10.17 -3.54 -3.30
CA GLY A 142 -8.91 -3.85 -3.98
C GLY A 142 -8.45 -2.82 -5.02
N SER A 143 -9.28 -1.81 -5.33
CA SER A 143 -8.90 -0.73 -6.24
C SER A 143 -8.28 0.43 -5.48
N ILE A 144 -7.22 1.01 -6.03
CA ILE A 144 -6.64 2.29 -5.58
C ILE A 144 -7.45 3.51 -6.08
N GLY A 145 -8.57 3.30 -6.78
CA GLY A 145 -9.49 4.33 -7.22
C GLY A 145 -9.31 4.75 -8.68
N ARG A 146 -9.65 6.00 -8.96
CA ARG A 146 -9.63 6.63 -10.29
C ARG A 146 -8.69 7.84 -10.29
N PRO A 147 -8.23 8.31 -11.47
CA PRO A 147 -7.40 9.51 -11.56
C PRO A 147 -8.03 10.71 -10.85
N VAL A 148 -7.24 11.36 -10.02
CA VAL A 148 -7.64 12.59 -9.30
C VAL A 148 -7.83 13.72 -10.32
N PRO A 149 -8.85 14.57 -10.19
CA PRO A 149 -9.05 15.73 -11.06
C PRO A 149 -7.79 16.58 -11.22
N GLY A 150 -7.45 16.93 -12.46
CA GLY A 150 -6.23 17.66 -12.83
C GLY A 150 -5.07 16.75 -13.23
N HIS A 151 -5.18 15.43 -13.04
CA HIS A 151 -4.17 14.47 -13.45
C HIS A 151 -4.64 13.62 -14.63
N LYS A 152 -3.76 13.42 -15.60
CA LYS A 152 -3.98 12.47 -16.68
C LYS A 152 -3.10 11.26 -16.43
N VAL A 153 -3.72 10.18 -15.97
CA VAL A 153 -3.08 8.92 -15.64
C VAL A 153 -3.49 7.88 -16.66
N LYS A 154 -2.54 7.08 -17.12
CA LYS A 154 -2.76 5.98 -18.06
C LYS A 154 -1.91 4.77 -17.68
N LEU A 155 -2.21 3.63 -18.31
CA LEU A 155 -1.34 2.46 -18.29
C LEU A 155 -0.59 2.36 -19.62
N MET A 156 0.71 2.04 -19.55
CA MET A 156 1.58 1.90 -20.70
C MET A 156 2.26 0.53 -20.68
N LYS A 157 2.26 -0.16 -21.81
CA LYS A 157 3.00 -1.42 -22.00
C LYS A 157 4.50 -1.14 -22.12
N ASP A 158 5.33 -2.18 -21.97
CA ASP A 158 6.79 -2.07 -22.09
C ASP A 158 7.25 -1.62 -23.49
N ASP A 159 6.43 -1.76 -24.52
CA ASP A 159 6.67 -1.29 -25.88
C ASP A 159 6.32 0.20 -26.11
N GLY A 160 5.87 0.90 -25.06
CA GLY A 160 5.47 2.31 -25.11
C GLY A 160 4.03 2.56 -25.58
N THR A 161 3.25 1.51 -25.88
CA THR A 161 1.85 1.67 -26.29
C THR A 161 0.94 1.81 -25.07
N PHE A 162 -0.09 2.68 -25.20
CA PHE A 162 -1.10 2.81 -24.14
C PHE A 162 -2.08 1.65 -24.16
N ILE A 163 -2.46 1.22 -22.96
CA ILE A 163 -3.49 0.20 -22.77
C ILE A 163 -4.86 0.83 -23.01
N SER A 164 -5.64 0.18 -23.86
CA SER A 164 -7.00 0.59 -24.22
C SER A 164 -8.07 -0.43 -23.82
N LYS A 165 -7.66 -1.61 -23.36
CA LYS A 165 -8.57 -2.69 -22.94
C LYS A 165 -8.48 -2.88 -21.45
N SER A 166 -9.60 -3.23 -20.81
CA SER A 166 -9.63 -3.68 -19.43
C SER A 166 -8.79 -4.94 -19.24
N ASP A 167 -8.27 -5.11 -18.05
CA ASP A 167 -7.50 -6.26 -17.56
C ASP A 167 -6.09 -6.44 -18.15
N ASP A 168 -5.70 -5.67 -19.17
CA ASP A 168 -4.30 -5.60 -19.59
C ASP A 168 -3.45 -4.91 -18.51
N GLU A 169 -2.29 -5.50 -18.18
CA GLU A 169 -1.34 -4.96 -17.22
C GLU A 169 -0.35 -4.00 -17.87
N GLY A 170 -0.08 -2.87 -17.20
CA GLY A 170 0.93 -1.91 -17.63
C GLY A 170 1.44 -1.00 -16.54
N GLU A 171 2.50 -0.27 -16.87
CA GLU A 171 3.06 0.74 -15.99
C GLU A 171 2.12 1.93 -15.86
N ILE A 172 1.88 2.36 -14.62
CA ILE A 172 1.17 3.62 -14.36
C ILE A 172 2.07 4.77 -14.84
N VAL A 173 1.56 5.54 -15.80
CA VAL A 173 2.25 6.74 -16.28
C VAL A 173 1.37 7.96 -16.11
N ILE A 174 1.97 9.10 -15.75
CA ILE A 174 1.28 10.35 -15.45
C ILE A 174 1.81 11.44 -16.37
N GLN A 175 0.90 12.18 -16.98
CA GLN A 175 1.32 13.28 -17.90
C GLN A 175 2.13 14.32 -17.11
N SER A 176 3.33 14.63 -17.58
CA SER A 176 4.33 15.41 -16.84
C SER A 176 3.96 16.89 -16.61
N ASN A 177 2.96 17.42 -17.31
CA ASN A 177 2.41 18.75 -17.07
C ASN A 177 1.32 18.79 -15.99
N SER A 178 1.05 17.68 -15.30
CA SER A 178 0.13 17.66 -14.17
C SER A 178 0.69 18.48 -13.01
N PRO A 179 -0.18 19.13 -12.21
CA PRO A 179 0.25 20.20 -11.29
C PRO A 179 1.12 19.73 -10.12
N SER A 180 1.10 18.45 -9.77
CA SER A 180 1.87 17.89 -8.65
C SER A 180 3.13 17.15 -9.07
N ILE A 181 3.45 17.12 -10.34
CA ILE A 181 4.68 16.47 -10.81
C ILE A 181 5.91 17.27 -10.35
N PHE A 182 6.89 16.57 -9.81
CA PHE A 182 8.14 17.16 -9.34
C PHE A 182 8.93 17.84 -10.49
N SER A 183 9.73 18.83 -10.16
CA SER A 183 10.59 19.53 -11.15
C SER A 183 11.82 18.71 -11.52
N GLY A 184 12.17 17.70 -10.77
CA GLY A 184 13.32 16.83 -10.96
C GLY A 184 14.06 16.50 -9.68
N TYR A 185 15.01 15.59 -9.78
CA TYR A 185 15.89 15.24 -8.67
C TYR A 185 17.01 16.27 -8.50
N TRP A 186 17.25 16.72 -7.27
CA TRP A 186 18.28 17.69 -6.97
C TRP A 186 19.68 17.19 -7.41
N ASN A 187 20.36 17.96 -8.24
CA ASN A 187 21.69 17.63 -8.82
C ASN A 187 21.77 16.24 -9.49
N ASN A 188 20.67 15.74 -10.04
CA ASN A 188 20.63 14.43 -10.67
C ASN A 188 19.73 14.40 -11.93
N ASP A 189 20.13 15.17 -12.93
CA ASP A 189 19.38 15.30 -14.19
C ASP A 189 19.26 13.96 -14.94
N LYS A 190 20.26 13.09 -14.82
CA LYS A 190 20.24 11.76 -15.46
C LYS A 190 19.09 10.90 -14.95
N GLU A 191 18.84 10.88 -13.65
CA GLU A 191 17.73 10.13 -13.08
C GLU A 191 16.39 10.82 -13.36
N THR A 192 16.37 12.14 -13.41
CA THR A 192 15.18 12.90 -13.82
C THR A 192 14.75 12.53 -15.25
N GLN A 193 15.70 12.50 -16.20
CA GLN A 193 15.44 12.14 -17.60
C GLN A 193 14.97 10.70 -17.76
N LYS A 194 15.40 9.77 -16.91
CA LYS A 194 14.90 8.39 -16.89
C LYS A 194 13.46 8.29 -16.38
N LYS A 195 13.05 9.24 -15.56
CA LYS A 195 11.69 9.27 -14.98
C LYS A 195 10.68 9.96 -15.86
N ILE A 196 11.08 10.98 -16.60
CA ILE A 196 10.19 11.73 -17.51
C ILE A 196 10.62 11.45 -18.95
N ILE A 197 9.83 10.63 -19.65
CA ILE A 197 10.10 10.19 -21.02
C ILE A 197 8.89 10.61 -21.88
N ASP A 198 9.11 11.28 -22.99
CA ASP A 198 8.09 11.69 -23.96
C ASP A 198 6.87 12.39 -23.35
N GLY A 199 7.11 13.21 -22.31
CA GLY A 199 6.07 13.97 -21.64
C GLY A 199 5.27 13.16 -20.60
N TRP A 200 5.74 11.96 -20.23
CA TRP A 200 5.13 11.12 -19.21
C TRP A 200 6.11 10.80 -18.07
N LEU A 201 5.63 10.94 -16.85
CA LEU A 201 6.33 10.41 -15.66
C LEU A 201 6.10 8.92 -15.59
N HIS A 202 7.18 8.14 -15.62
CA HIS A 202 7.20 6.70 -15.42
C HIS A 202 7.33 6.37 -13.95
N THR A 203 6.29 5.81 -13.37
CA THR A 203 6.27 5.53 -11.92
C THR A 203 7.10 4.32 -11.52
N GLY A 204 7.25 3.35 -12.43
CA GLY A 204 7.80 2.03 -12.15
C GLY A 204 6.80 1.11 -11.41
N ASP A 205 5.55 1.51 -11.29
CA ASP A 205 4.47 0.78 -10.65
C ASP A 205 3.50 0.24 -11.70
N TYR A 206 3.07 -1.00 -11.55
CA TYR A 206 2.19 -1.70 -12.49
C TYR A 206 0.79 -1.84 -11.93
N ALA A 207 -0.19 -1.72 -12.81
CA ALA A 207 -1.61 -1.86 -12.50
C ALA A 207 -2.38 -2.45 -13.67
N THR A 208 -3.62 -2.88 -13.41
CA THR A 208 -4.68 -3.07 -14.39
C THR A 208 -5.72 -1.97 -14.22
N VAL A 209 -6.57 -1.77 -15.22
CA VAL A 209 -7.70 -0.82 -15.16
C VAL A 209 -8.96 -1.53 -15.65
N ASP A 210 -10.07 -1.34 -14.94
CA ASP A 210 -11.35 -1.89 -15.39
C ASP A 210 -12.10 -0.96 -16.35
N ASP A 211 -13.21 -1.43 -16.90
CA ASP A 211 -14.04 -0.68 -17.85
C ASP A 211 -14.66 0.59 -17.26
N GLU A 212 -14.75 0.70 -15.92
CA GLU A 212 -15.20 1.89 -15.22
C GLU A 212 -14.06 2.86 -14.88
N GLY A 213 -12.81 2.51 -15.23
CA GLY A 213 -11.62 3.33 -15.03
C GLY A 213 -11.02 3.27 -13.62
N TYR A 214 -11.31 2.22 -12.85
CA TYR A 214 -10.66 1.96 -11.57
C TYR A 214 -9.35 1.22 -11.77
N PHE A 215 -8.31 1.69 -11.09
CA PHE A 215 -6.97 1.11 -11.14
C PHE A 215 -6.79 0.09 -10.02
N TYR A 216 -6.16 -1.05 -10.35
CA TYR A 216 -5.83 -2.13 -9.42
C TYR A 216 -4.32 -2.32 -9.41
N PHE A 217 -3.69 -1.96 -8.30
CA PHE A 217 -2.24 -2.01 -8.13
C PHE A 217 -1.73 -3.46 -8.10
N LYS A 218 -0.74 -3.77 -8.94
CA LYS A 218 -0.13 -5.12 -9.03
C LYS A 218 1.22 -5.21 -8.33
N GLY A 219 1.99 -4.15 -8.33
CA GLY A 219 3.30 -4.10 -7.70
C GLY A 219 4.28 -3.19 -8.41
N ARG A 220 5.48 -3.08 -7.86
CA ARG A 220 6.57 -2.38 -8.53
C ARG A 220 7.16 -3.24 -9.62
N LYS A 221 7.62 -2.62 -10.71
CA LYS A 221 8.32 -3.29 -11.82
C LYS A 221 9.45 -4.20 -11.32
N ASP A 222 10.24 -3.69 -10.36
CA ASP A 222 11.36 -4.40 -9.77
C ASP A 222 10.95 -5.51 -8.79
N ASP A 223 9.71 -5.51 -8.33
CA ASP A 223 9.17 -6.49 -7.38
C ASP A 223 8.30 -7.56 -8.05
N LEU A 224 7.91 -7.35 -9.31
CA LEU A 224 7.18 -8.35 -10.07
C LEU A 224 8.01 -9.63 -10.24
N ILE A 225 7.37 -10.76 -10.03
CA ILE A 225 7.99 -12.08 -10.06
C ILE A 225 7.78 -12.69 -11.43
N ASN A 226 8.87 -13.00 -12.14
CA ASN A 226 8.82 -13.59 -13.48
C ASN A 226 8.98 -15.11 -13.37
N SER A 227 7.87 -15.84 -13.22
CA SER A 227 7.87 -17.29 -13.03
C SER A 227 7.21 -18.01 -14.19
N SER A 228 7.97 -18.86 -14.88
CA SER A 228 7.49 -19.68 -16.02
C SER A 228 6.74 -18.88 -17.11
N GLY A 229 7.21 -17.64 -17.38
CA GLY A 229 6.59 -16.74 -18.37
C GLY A 229 5.42 -15.91 -17.82
N TYR A 230 4.98 -16.15 -16.60
CA TYR A 230 3.99 -15.32 -15.93
C TYR A 230 4.66 -14.17 -15.20
N ARG A 231 4.00 -13.01 -15.23
CA ARG A 231 4.38 -11.82 -14.47
C ARG A 231 3.43 -11.70 -13.29
N ILE A 232 3.93 -11.91 -12.08
CA ILE A 232 3.13 -12.11 -10.87
C ILE A 232 3.38 -10.98 -9.89
N GLY A 233 2.32 -10.29 -9.50
CA GLY A 233 2.39 -9.24 -8.48
C GLY A 233 2.47 -9.84 -7.07
N PRO A 234 3.42 -9.43 -6.24
CA PRO A 234 3.53 -9.94 -4.86
C PRO A 234 2.34 -9.54 -3.98
N THR A 235 1.73 -8.40 -4.24
CA THR A 235 0.70 -7.78 -3.39
C THR A 235 -0.56 -8.63 -3.24
N GLU A 236 -1.02 -9.23 -4.31
CA GLU A 236 -2.24 -10.07 -4.32
C GLU A 236 -2.04 -11.33 -3.48
N ILE A 237 -0.86 -11.94 -3.58
CA ILE A 237 -0.46 -13.10 -2.79
C ILE A 237 -0.29 -12.72 -1.30
N GLU A 238 0.35 -11.57 -1.02
CA GLU A 238 0.49 -11.05 0.34
C GLU A 238 -0.86 -10.82 1.00
N ASN A 239 -1.81 -10.18 0.32
CA ASN A 239 -3.15 -9.94 0.82
C ASN A 239 -3.90 -11.25 1.11
N THR A 240 -3.80 -12.22 0.21
CA THR A 240 -4.41 -13.53 0.40
C THR A 240 -3.84 -14.26 1.61
N ILE A 241 -2.51 -14.24 1.80
CA ILE A 241 -1.87 -14.88 2.95
C ILE A 241 -2.20 -14.14 4.25
N LEU A 242 -2.30 -12.81 4.23
CA LEU A 242 -2.66 -11.98 5.40
C LEU A 242 -4.09 -12.22 5.89
N SER A 243 -5.00 -12.76 5.08
CA SER A 243 -6.35 -13.12 5.51
C SER A 243 -6.39 -14.32 6.48
N LEU A 244 -5.29 -15.07 6.60
CA LEU A 244 -5.16 -16.16 7.55
C LEU A 244 -4.89 -15.63 8.96
N GLN A 245 -5.65 -16.09 9.96
CA GLN A 245 -5.54 -15.64 11.35
C GLN A 245 -4.17 -15.90 11.99
N GLU A 246 -3.45 -16.91 11.52
CA GLU A 246 -2.13 -17.29 12.00
C GLU A 246 -1.01 -16.36 11.54
N VAL A 247 -1.27 -15.49 10.55
CA VAL A 247 -0.27 -14.61 9.95
C VAL A 247 -0.38 -13.21 10.52
N GLU A 248 0.75 -12.66 10.97
CA GLU A 248 0.87 -11.28 11.43
C GLU A 248 1.35 -10.37 10.30
N MET A 249 2.43 -10.79 9.63
CA MET A 249 3.00 -10.08 8.48
C MET A 249 3.52 -11.07 7.45
N VAL A 250 3.54 -10.64 6.20
CA VAL A 250 4.12 -11.43 5.09
C VAL A 250 4.82 -10.52 4.09
N ALA A 251 5.90 -11.02 3.52
CA ALA A 251 6.56 -10.46 2.35
C ALA A 251 6.68 -11.54 1.28
N VAL A 252 6.28 -11.21 0.07
CA VAL A 252 6.40 -12.11 -1.08
C VAL A 252 7.46 -11.56 -2.04
N VAL A 253 8.37 -12.43 -2.47
CA VAL A 253 9.47 -12.08 -3.39
C VAL A 253 9.70 -13.19 -4.41
N GLY A 254 10.19 -12.82 -5.61
CA GLY A 254 10.79 -13.74 -6.55
C GLY A 254 12.19 -14.13 -6.10
N VAL A 255 12.51 -15.42 -6.17
CA VAL A 255 13.87 -15.92 -5.95
C VAL A 255 14.30 -16.79 -7.11
N PRO A 256 15.60 -16.78 -7.50
CA PRO A 256 16.08 -17.50 -8.69
C PRO A 256 15.80 -18.99 -8.65
N ASP A 257 15.30 -19.53 -9.77
CA ASP A 257 15.04 -20.94 -10.03
C ASP A 257 15.51 -21.33 -11.43
N GLU A 258 16.19 -22.47 -11.56
CA GLU A 258 16.82 -22.89 -12.81
C GLU A 258 15.80 -23.25 -13.92
N LEU A 259 14.61 -23.71 -13.54
CA LEU A 259 13.59 -24.15 -14.50
C LEU A 259 12.58 -23.05 -14.84
N ARG A 260 12.30 -22.14 -13.89
CA ARG A 260 11.20 -21.18 -13.98
C ARG A 260 11.65 -19.73 -14.11
N GLY A 261 12.98 -19.47 -14.10
CA GLY A 261 13.52 -18.13 -13.95
C GLY A 261 13.45 -17.69 -12.50
N GLU A 262 12.25 -17.51 -11.97
CA GLU A 262 12.00 -17.25 -10.55
C GLU A 262 10.90 -18.16 -10.00
N ILE A 263 10.94 -18.38 -8.69
CA ILE A 263 9.82 -18.97 -7.94
C ILE A 263 9.39 -18.04 -6.81
N ILE A 264 8.13 -18.16 -6.45
CA ILE A 264 7.53 -17.36 -5.39
C ILE A 264 7.99 -17.86 -4.03
N LYS A 265 8.56 -16.95 -3.24
CA LYS A 265 8.92 -17.17 -1.84
C LYS A 265 8.11 -16.25 -0.96
N ALA A 266 7.37 -16.81 0.02
CA ALA A 266 6.71 -16.09 1.09
C ALA A 266 7.56 -16.13 2.36
N VAL A 267 7.86 -14.97 2.94
CA VAL A 267 8.54 -14.83 4.25
C VAL A 267 7.51 -14.27 5.22
N ILE A 268 7.22 -15.03 6.26
CA ILE A 268 6.04 -14.85 7.11
C ILE A 268 6.44 -14.66 8.56
N VAL A 269 5.88 -13.65 9.19
CA VAL A 269 5.86 -13.47 10.64
C VAL A 269 4.56 -14.08 11.15
N PRO A 270 4.62 -15.21 11.87
CA PRO A 270 3.41 -15.79 12.46
C PRO A 270 2.99 -15.01 13.70
N ARG A 271 1.68 -14.93 13.93
CA ARG A 271 1.10 -14.24 15.08
C ARG A 271 1.52 -14.90 16.40
N GLU A 272 1.60 -16.22 16.44
CA GLU A 272 2.10 -16.96 17.59
C GLU A 272 3.56 -17.34 17.44
N LYS A 273 4.41 -16.88 18.36
CA LYS A 273 5.86 -17.17 18.36
C LYS A 273 6.18 -18.66 18.52
N SER A 274 5.27 -19.47 19.03
CA SER A 274 5.37 -20.93 19.10
C SER A 274 5.55 -21.57 17.72
N LEU A 275 4.94 -20.97 16.69
CA LEU A 275 5.00 -21.44 15.31
C LEU A 275 6.39 -21.28 14.65
N LEU A 276 7.27 -20.46 15.23
CA LEU A 276 8.65 -20.27 14.76
C LEU A 276 9.56 -21.47 15.05
N LYS A 277 9.29 -22.20 16.16
CA LYS A 277 10.17 -23.27 16.65
C LYS A 277 10.02 -24.61 15.91
N ASN A 278 8.87 -24.82 15.30
CA ASN A 278 8.60 -26.01 14.52
C ASN A 278 8.65 -25.66 13.04
N LYS A 279 9.28 -26.50 12.23
CA LYS A 279 9.09 -26.50 10.78
C LYS A 279 7.63 -26.89 10.54
N ASN A 280 6.70 -25.93 10.71
CA ASN A 280 5.27 -26.16 10.75
C ASN A 280 4.77 -26.44 9.34
N GLU A 281 5.03 -27.66 8.84
CA GLU A 281 4.64 -28.09 7.49
C GLU A 281 3.11 -27.97 7.32
N ASN A 282 2.33 -28.23 8.39
CA ASN A 282 0.87 -28.06 8.33
C ASN A 282 0.44 -26.63 8.00
N LEU A 283 1.09 -25.64 8.61
CA LEU A 283 0.78 -24.24 8.30
C LEU A 283 1.28 -23.83 6.89
N LYS A 284 2.43 -24.35 6.46
CA LYS A 284 2.91 -24.13 5.09
C LYS A 284 1.94 -24.69 4.06
N ASP A 285 1.43 -25.90 4.28
CA ASP A 285 0.50 -26.53 3.36
C ASP A 285 -0.85 -25.82 3.39
N LYS A 286 -1.34 -25.39 4.57
CA LYS A 286 -2.52 -24.54 4.69
C LYS A 286 -2.38 -23.25 3.87
N ILE A 287 -1.24 -22.56 3.98
CA ILE A 287 -0.96 -21.32 3.24
C ILE A 287 -0.97 -21.58 1.73
N LYS A 288 -0.26 -22.61 1.26
CA LYS A 288 -0.22 -22.96 -0.16
C LYS A 288 -1.62 -23.27 -0.70
N GLU A 289 -2.39 -24.05 0.05
CA GLU A 289 -3.72 -24.43 -0.36
C GLU A 289 -4.68 -23.24 -0.36
N HIS A 290 -4.58 -22.38 0.65
CA HIS A 290 -5.38 -21.16 0.72
C HIS A 290 -5.11 -20.23 -0.48
N VAL A 291 -3.84 -20.05 -0.86
CA VAL A 291 -3.50 -19.24 -2.06
C VAL A 291 -4.03 -19.89 -3.33
N LYS A 292 -3.89 -21.20 -3.51
CA LYS A 292 -4.41 -21.91 -4.71
C LYS A 292 -5.94 -21.84 -4.84
N GLN A 293 -6.66 -21.77 -3.73
CA GLN A 293 -8.12 -21.68 -3.74
C GLN A 293 -8.63 -20.29 -4.07
N ASN A 294 -7.84 -19.26 -3.80
CA ASN A 294 -8.26 -17.86 -3.95
C ASN A 294 -7.60 -17.14 -5.12
N LEU A 295 -6.47 -17.65 -5.63
CA LEU A 295 -5.72 -17.09 -6.74
C LEU A 295 -5.44 -18.12 -7.83
N ALA A 296 -4.77 -17.70 -8.91
CA ALA A 296 -4.44 -18.60 -10.00
C ALA A 296 -3.41 -19.67 -9.58
N ALA A 297 -3.48 -20.85 -10.20
CA ALA A 297 -2.66 -22.01 -9.83
C ALA A 297 -1.14 -21.80 -9.92
N HIS A 298 -0.68 -20.76 -10.62
CA HIS A 298 0.75 -20.42 -10.74
C HIS A 298 1.23 -19.46 -9.65
N GLU A 299 0.35 -18.87 -8.83
CA GLU A 299 0.64 -17.81 -7.86
C GLU A 299 0.94 -18.33 -6.44
N TYR A 300 0.78 -19.64 -6.18
CA TYR A 300 1.06 -20.13 -4.84
C TYR A 300 2.58 -20.13 -4.52
N PRO A 301 2.97 -19.77 -3.27
CA PRO A 301 4.37 -19.75 -2.88
C PRO A 301 4.95 -21.17 -2.82
N ARG A 302 6.03 -21.39 -3.57
CA ARG A 302 6.77 -22.66 -3.55
C ARG A 302 7.68 -22.77 -2.35
N LEU A 303 8.21 -21.64 -1.89
CA LEU A 303 9.00 -21.54 -0.68
C LEU A 303 8.27 -20.72 0.36
N ILE A 304 8.23 -21.24 1.59
CA ILE A 304 7.68 -20.53 2.76
C ILE A 304 8.71 -20.59 3.88
N GLU A 305 9.04 -19.41 4.39
CA GLU A 305 9.96 -19.23 5.52
C GLU A 305 9.27 -18.48 6.65
N PHE A 306 9.37 -18.97 7.88
CA PHE A 306 8.89 -18.28 9.06
C PHE A 306 10.03 -17.54 9.74
N VAL A 307 9.83 -16.25 10.02
CA VAL A 307 10.80 -15.36 10.64
C VAL A 307 10.20 -14.64 11.84
N LYS A 308 11.05 -14.12 12.72
CA LYS A 308 10.60 -13.34 13.88
C LYS A 308 10.14 -11.94 13.50
N GLU A 309 10.75 -11.36 12.47
CA GLU A 309 10.48 -10.02 11.99
C GLU A 309 10.89 -9.88 10.52
N LEU A 310 10.25 -8.97 9.80
CA LEU A 310 10.62 -8.59 8.44
C LEU A 310 11.51 -7.34 8.46
N PRO A 311 12.46 -7.21 7.51
CA PRO A 311 13.25 -5.99 7.37
C PRO A 311 12.36 -4.85 6.85
N LEU A 312 12.22 -3.80 7.65
CA LEU A 312 11.40 -2.63 7.34
C LEU A 312 12.26 -1.38 7.12
N THR A 313 11.73 -0.45 6.34
CA THR A 313 12.26 0.93 6.29
C THR A 313 11.86 1.68 7.57
N THR A 314 12.40 2.88 7.76
CA THR A 314 11.98 3.79 8.85
C THR A 314 10.51 4.19 8.75
N THR A 315 9.90 4.05 7.57
CA THR A 315 8.48 4.32 7.30
C THR A 315 7.59 3.08 7.41
N GLY A 316 8.14 1.92 7.80
CA GLY A 316 7.40 0.66 7.94
C GLY A 316 7.25 -0.16 6.66
N LYS A 317 7.78 0.28 5.52
CA LYS A 317 7.72 -0.49 4.25
C LYS A 317 8.70 -1.66 4.25
N ILE A 318 8.28 -2.79 3.68
CA ILE A 318 9.10 -4.01 3.56
C ILE A 318 10.26 -3.79 2.59
N LYS A 319 11.49 -4.11 3.03
CA LYS A 319 12.71 -4.06 2.22
C LYS A 319 12.87 -5.37 1.43
N ARG A 320 12.07 -5.57 0.36
CA ARG A 320 12.10 -6.83 -0.44
C ARG A 320 13.46 -7.15 -1.03
N ASN A 321 14.22 -6.13 -1.44
CA ASN A 321 15.58 -6.32 -1.95
C ASN A 321 16.51 -6.99 -0.93
N LEU A 322 16.39 -6.68 0.35
CA LEU A 322 17.18 -7.32 1.41
C LEU A 322 16.78 -8.79 1.59
N ILE A 323 15.49 -9.09 1.50
CA ILE A 323 14.97 -10.47 1.57
C ILE A 323 15.50 -11.31 0.41
N ARG A 324 15.49 -10.77 -0.82
CA ARG A 324 16.08 -11.44 -2.00
C ARG A 324 17.58 -11.70 -1.83
N LYS A 325 18.34 -10.68 -1.40
CA LYS A 325 19.77 -10.76 -1.19
C LYS A 325 20.12 -11.84 -0.18
N ASN A 326 19.48 -11.85 0.98
CA ASN A 326 19.70 -12.86 2.02
C ASN A 326 19.42 -14.28 1.52
N HIS A 327 18.39 -14.48 0.67
CA HIS A 327 18.13 -15.79 0.09
C HIS A 327 19.27 -16.28 -0.82
N ILE A 328 19.82 -15.40 -1.64
CA ILE A 328 20.91 -15.72 -2.57
C ILE A 328 22.20 -16.05 -1.80
N GLU A 329 22.53 -15.27 -0.76
CA GLU A 329 23.70 -15.49 0.09
C GLU A 329 23.64 -16.85 0.79
N VAL A 330 22.52 -17.20 1.42
CA VAL A 330 22.32 -18.50 2.09
C VAL A 330 22.38 -19.66 1.09
N LYS A 331 21.90 -19.49 -0.14
CA LYS A 331 21.97 -20.53 -1.18
C LYS A 331 23.40 -20.76 -1.66
N ASN A 332 24.22 -19.71 -1.72
CA ASN A 332 25.63 -19.79 -2.11
C ASN A 332 26.50 -20.47 -1.02
N GLU A 333 26.25 -20.14 0.26
CA GLU A 333 26.93 -20.76 1.40
C GLU A 333 26.66 -22.28 1.52
N ARG A 334 25.47 -22.73 1.09
CA ARG A 334 25.12 -24.17 1.08
C ARG A 334 25.67 -24.96 -0.11
N LYS A 335 26.27 -24.29 -1.10
CA LYS A 335 26.91 -24.92 -2.28
C LYS A 335 28.41 -25.07 -2.12
N ILE A 336 28.99 -24.53 -1.04
CA ILE A 336 30.38 -24.71 -0.60
C ILE A 336 30.42 -25.80 0.50
#